data_181166310b75d685ab26a8ca9feceb2c
#
_entry.id   181166310b75d685ab26a8ca9feceb2c
#
_cell.length_a   1.000
_cell.length_b   1.000
_cell.length_c   1.000
_cell.angle_alpha   90.00
_cell.angle_beta   90.00
_cell.angle_gamma   90.00
#
_symmetry.space_group_name_H-M   'P 1'
#
loop_
_entity.id
_entity.type
_entity.pdbx_description
1 polymer ?
#
loop_
_entity_poly.entity_id
_entity_poly.type
_entity_poly.pdbx_seq_one_letter_code
_entity_poly.pdbx_strand_id
1 'polypeptide(L)'
;KKFRIKFNLKSKKILFLISINIIPILLILITSILTGAKIRTMWMTPFYLFFGILCIEILRKNIDIKKVKFFYGVCLFFFILSPSIYLGTSIYDDTKRTDFPGKEIARLVQNKWDNNFVNDIKIVVGDEWFAGNLSYHIKSRPIWVNDLKNKTSEIQSDQGVIYVGNPKVLKKICPGVFGKIAPVGYCMIGRR
;
A
#
# COMPACT_ATOMS: atom_id res chain seq x y z
N LYS A 1 -4.58 40.97 -19.49
CA LYS A 1 -6.02 40.61 -19.34
C LYS A 1 -6.24 40.09 -17.94
N LYS A 2 -6.97 40.82 -17.07
CA LYS A 2 -7.29 40.42 -15.69
C LYS A 2 -8.19 39.16 -15.73
N PHE A 3 -7.72 38.06 -15.13
CA PHE A 3 -8.50 36.87 -14.86
C PHE A 3 -9.63 37.24 -13.87
N ARG A 4 -10.86 37.33 -14.33
CA ARG A 4 -12.02 37.49 -13.46
C ARG A 4 -12.68 36.12 -13.32
N ILE A 5 -12.42 35.43 -12.22
CA ILE A 5 -13.15 34.25 -11.81
C ILE A 5 -14.54 34.71 -11.36
N LYS A 6 -15.58 34.42 -12.14
CA LYS A 6 -16.97 34.62 -11.71
C LYS A 6 -17.48 33.30 -11.10
N PHE A 7 -17.33 33.17 -9.80
CA PHE A 7 -17.92 32.08 -9.04
C PHE A 7 -19.42 32.32 -8.92
N ASN A 8 -20.23 31.68 -9.77
CA ASN A 8 -21.67 31.79 -9.67
C ASN A 8 -22.24 30.58 -8.92
N LEU A 9 -22.27 30.66 -7.59
CA LEU A 9 -22.82 29.63 -6.71
C LEU A 9 -24.32 29.38 -6.89
N LYS A 10 -25.03 30.24 -7.63
CA LYS A 10 -26.47 30.07 -7.97
C LYS A 10 -26.68 29.07 -9.12
N SER A 11 -25.63 28.67 -9.84
CA SER A 11 -25.74 27.67 -10.92
C SER A 11 -25.85 26.26 -10.32
N LYS A 12 -26.98 25.59 -10.59
CA LYS A 12 -27.19 24.18 -10.15
C LYS A 12 -26.07 23.24 -10.62
N LYS A 13 -25.48 23.49 -11.81
CA LYS A 13 -24.35 22.71 -12.35
C LYS A 13 -23.09 22.86 -11.52
N ILE A 14 -22.74 24.10 -11.17
CA ILE A 14 -21.54 24.38 -10.35
C ILE A 14 -21.73 23.81 -8.95
N LEU A 15 -22.90 23.99 -8.35
CA LEU A 15 -23.23 23.43 -7.04
C LEU A 15 -23.11 21.89 -7.04
N PHE A 16 -23.65 21.23 -8.05
CA PHE A 16 -23.52 19.76 -8.20
C PHE A 16 -22.06 19.32 -8.32
N LEU A 17 -21.27 19.99 -9.17
CA LEU A 17 -19.84 19.65 -9.34
C LEU A 17 -19.03 19.90 -8.07
N ILE A 18 -19.32 20.97 -7.33
CA ILE A 18 -18.69 21.24 -6.03
C ILE A 18 -19.07 20.14 -5.04
N SER A 19 -20.35 19.79 -4.96
CA SER A 19 -20.83 18.77 -4.02
C SER A 19 -20.16 17.41 -4.27
N ILE A 20 -20.11 16.95 -5.52
CA ILE A 20 -19.53 15.63 -5.85
C ILE A 20 -18.01 15.57 -5.64
N ASN A 21 -17.31 16.71 -5.68
CA ASN A 21 -15.87 16.77 -5.41
C ASN A 21 -15.56 16.96 -3.92
N ILE A 22 -16.29 17.84 -3.23
CA ILE A 22 -15.93 18.27 -1.87
C ILE A 22 -16.57 17.39 -0.81
N ILE A 23 -17.85 17.00 -0.95
CA ILE A 23 -18.54 16.21 0.08
C ILE A 23 -17.84 14.88 0.38
N PRO A 24 -17.44 14.05 -0.60
CA PRO A 24 -16.76 12.81 -0.31
C PRO A 24 -15.42 13.02 0.41
N ILE A 25 -14.67 14.06 0.04
CA ILE A 25 -13.40 14.38 0.69
C ILE A 25 -13.64 14.76 2.16
N LEU A 26 -14.64 15.60 2.43
CA LEU A 26 -15.01 15.98 3.80
C LEU A 26 -15.48 14.78 4.60
N LEU A 27 -16.28 13.88 4.03
CA LEU A 27 -16.74 12.68 4.69
C LEU A 27 -15.57 11.76 5.08
N ILE A 28 -14.59 11.55 4.18
CA ILE A 28 -13.40 10.76 4.48
C ILE A 28 -12.57 11.42 5.58
N LEU A 29 -12.39 12.73 5.55
CA LEU A 29 -11.68 13.46 6.60
C LEU A 29 -12.38 13.33 7.96
N ILE A 30 -13.69 13.52 8.00
CA ILE A 30 -14.50 13.38 9.22
C ILE A 30 -14.41 11.94 9.76
N THR A 31 -14.60 10.93 8.91
CA THR A 31 -14.49 9.54 9.34
C THR A 31 -13.09 9.20 9.84
N SER A 32 -12.03 9.69 9.18
CA SER A 32 -10.65 9.51 9.64
C SER A 32 -10.41 10.12 11.02
N ILE A 33 -10.93 11.32 11.26
CA ILE A 33 -10.80 11.99 12.57
C ILE A 33 -11.56 11.21 13.67
N LEU A 34 -12.78 10.76 13.37
CA LEU A 34 -13.62 10.06 14.36
C LEU A 34 -13.13 8.66 14.67
N THR A 35 -12.59 7.95 13.69
CA THR A 35 -12.17 6.54 13.86
C THR A 35 -10.67 6.37 14.08
N GLY A 36 -9.85 7.41 13.91
CA GLY A 36 -8.39 7.31 13.93
C GLY A 36 -7.81 6.53 12.74
N ALA A 37 -8.62 6.19 11.74
CA ALA A 37 -8.19 5.43 10.57
C ALA A 37 -7.27 6.25 9.68
N LYS A 38 -6.14 5.67 9.26
CA LYS A 38 -5.20 6.32 8.34
C LYS A 38 -5.80 6.38 6.93
N ILE A 39 -5.88 7.58 6.35
CA ILE A 39 -6.33 7.79 4.98
C ILE A 39 -5.28 7.24 4.01
N ARG A 40 -5.68 6.35 3.12
CA ARG A 40 -4.84 5.91 1.98
C ARG A 40 -5.20 6.73 0.76
N THR A 41 -4.22 7.36 0.13
CA THR A 41 -4.39 8.26 -1.03
C THR A 41 -5.11 7.60 -2.20
N MET A 42 -4.93 6.29 -2.39
CA MET A 42 -5.60 5.53 -3.45
C MET A 42 -7.14 5.55 -3.35
N TRP A 43 -7.69 5.69 -2.15
CA TRP A 43 -9.15 5.76 -1.95
C TRP A 43 -9.74 7.10 -2.39
N MET A 44 -8.91 8.14 -2.50
CA MET A 44 -9.34 9.47 -2.90
C MET A 44 -9.32 9.68 -4.43
N THR A 45 -8.65 8.79 -5.18
CA THR A 45 -8.49 8.91 -6.64
C THR A 45 -9.82 9.10 -7.39
N PRO A 46 -10.91 8.37 -7.11
CA PRO A 46 -12.18 8.55 -7.80
C PRO A 46 -12.79 9.96 -7.63
N PHE A 47 -12.51 10.62 -6.50
CA PHE A 47 -13.09 11.94 -6.20
C PHE A 47 -12.43 13.07 -6.96
N TYR A 48 -11.18 12.87 -7.43
CA TYR A 48 -10.49 13.85 -8.28
C TYR A 48 -10.92 13.79 -9.75
N LEU A 49 -11.67 12.74 -10.15
CA LEU A 49 -12.06 12.54 -11.54
C LEU A 49 -12.88 13.72 -12.09
N PHE A 50 -13.79 14.28 -11.29
CA PHE A 50 -14.64 15.39 -11.68
C PHE A 50 -14.03 16.77 -11.42
N PHE A 51 -12.85 16.85 -10.80
CA PHE A 51 -12.17 18.11 -10.50
C PHE A 51 -11.80 18.87 -11.78
N GLY A 52 -11.32 18.16 -12.80
CA GLY A 52 -11.02 18.74 -14.10
C GLY A 52 -12.26 19.38 -14.76
N ILE A 53 -13.41 18.72 -14.66
CA ILE A 53 -14.68 19.26 -15.20
C ILE A 53 -15.12 20.49 -14.42
N LEU A 54 -14.97 20.49 -13.09
CA LEU A 54 -15.24 21.66 -12.24
C LEU A 54 -14.34 22.83 -12.65
N CYS A 55 -13.04 22.61 -12.84
CA CYS A 55 -12.11 23.64 -13.29
C CYS A 55 -12.51 24.21 -14.66
N ILE A 56 -12.88 23.37 -15.63
CA ILE A 56 -13.34 23.82 -16.96
C ILE A 56 -14.61 24.67 -16.84
N GLU A 57 -15.59 24.25 -16.03
CA GLU A 57 -16.83 24.99 -15.84
C GLU A 57 -16.61 26.35 -15.16
N ILE A 58 -15.71 26.43 -14.19
CA ILE A 58 -15.33 27.71 -13.54
C ILE A 58 -14.58 28.63 -14.50
N LEU A 59 -13.69 28.06 -15.35
CA LEU A 59 -12.83 28.81 -16.26
C LEU A 59 -13.44 29.08 -17.63
N ARG A 60 -14.71 28.73 -17.84
CA ARG A 60 -15.44 28.63 -19.11
C ARG A 60 -15.39 29.83 -20.08
N LYS A 61 -14.64 30.89 -19.82
CA LYS A 61 -14.47 31.99 -20.74
C LYS A 61 -13.31 31.74 -21.70
N ASN A 62 -13.63 31.41 -22.95
CA ASN A 62 -12.74 31.33 -24.11
C ASN A 62 -11.88 30.04 -24.21
N ILE A 63 -12.55 28.92 -24.48
CA ILE A 63 -11.85 27.73 -24.97
C ILE A 63 -11.50 28.01 -26.44
N ASP A 64 -10.26 28.40 -26.70
CA ASP A 64 -9.70 28.50 -28.05
C ASP A 64 -9.26 27.09 -28.52
N ILE A 65 -9.59 26.73 -29.76
CA ILE A 65 -9.24 25.42 -30.34
C ILE A 65 -7.72 25.18 -30.31
N LYS A 66 -6.89 26.23 -30.46
CA LYS A 66 -5.43 26.12 -30.30
C LYS A 66 -5.01 25.67 -28.90
N LYS A 67 -5.72 26.15 -27.86
CA LYS A 67 -5.44 25.75 -26.47
C LYS A 67 -5.88 24.30 -26.19
N VAL A 68 -6.93 23.83 -26.84
CA VAL A 68 -7.37 22.43 -26.77
C VAL A 68 -6.33 21.50 -27.38
N LYS A 69 -5.77 21.85 -28.55
CA LYS A 69 -4.67 21.08 -29.16
C LYS A 69 -3.43 21.03 -28.25
N PHE A 70 -3.07 22.15 -27.64
CA PHE A 70 -1.98 22.19 -26.67
C PHE A 70 -2.28 21.30 -25.44
N PHE A 71 -3.49 21.33 -24.91
CA PHE A 71 -3.92 20.48 -23.81
C PHE A 71 -3.78 19.00 -24.15
N TYR A 72 -4.24 18.57 -25.34
CA TYR A 72 -4.03 17.19 -25.80
C TYR A 72 -2.55 16.82 -25.91
N GLY A 73 -1.70 17.72 -26.39
CA GLY A 73 -0.26 17.52 -26.42
C GLY A 73 0.34 17.31 -25.02
N VAL A 74 -0.08 18.10 -24.06
CA VAL A 74 0.35 17.95 -22.64
C VAL A 74 -0.15 16.62 -22.05
N CYS A 75 -1.42 16.25 -22.28
CA CYS A 75 -1.95 14.97 -21.83
C CYS A 75 -1.19 13.79 -22.44
N LEU A 76 -0.94 13.81 -23.74
CA LEU A 76 -0.17 12.77 -24.43
C LEU A 76 1.26 12.67 -23.90
N PHE A 77 1.90 13.82 -23.66
CA PHE A 77 3.23 13.87 -23.07
C PHE A 77 3.27 13.18 -21.70
N PHE A 78 2.37 13.50 -20.79
CA PHE A 78 2.30 12.83 -19.47
C PHE A 78 1.91 11.36 -19.55
N PHE A 79 1.05 11.01 -20.50
CA PHE A 79 0.65 9.62 -20.74
C PHE A 79 1.85 8.74 -21.17
N ILE A 80 2.79 9.30 -21.92
CA ILE A 80 4.02 8.61 -22.33
C ILE A 80 5.08 8.72 -21.21
N LEU A 81 5.26 9.90 -20.63
CA LEU A 81 6.28 10.18 -19.63
C LEU A 81 6.13 9.33 -18.38
N SER A 82 4.89 9.19 -17.86
CA SER A 82 4.62 8.45 -16.62
C SER A 82 5.05 6.99 -16.67
N PRO A 83 4.64 6.17 -17.67
CA PRO A 83 5.13 4.80 -17.78
C PRO A 83 6.63 4.72 -18.10
N SER A 84 7.19 5.70 -18.84
CA SER A 84 8.63 5.72 -19.16
C SER A 84 9.48 5.96 -17.90
N ILE A 85 9.07 6.88 -17.02
CA ILE A 85 9.74 7.09 -15.73
C ILE A 85 9.61 5.83 -14.85
N TYR A 86 8.43 5.22 -14.81
CA TYR A 86 8.22 3.99 -14.05
C TYR A 86 9.11 2.86 -14.55
N LEU A 87 9.18 2.66 -15.88
CA LEU A 87 10.05 1.68 -16.51
C LEU A 87 11.53 1.95 -16.18
N GLY A 88 11.98 3.20 -16.35
CA GLY A 88 13.35 3.60 -16.03
C GLY A 88 13.68 3.32 -14.55
N THR A 89 12.83 3.75 -13.62
CA THR A 89 13.05 3.47 -12.20
C THR A 89 12.96 1.98 -11.88
N SER A 90 12.20 1.18 -12.63
CA SER A 90 12.11 -0.27 -12.45
C SER A 90 13.39 -1.00 -12.85
N ILE A 91 14.10 -0.49 -13.84
CA ILE A 91 15.38 -1.08 -14.28
C ILE A 91 16.52 -0.76 -13.30
N TYR A 92 16.48 0.43 -12.66
CA TYR A 92 17.54 0.88 -11.75
C TYR A 92 17.36 0.46 -10.29
N ASP A 93 16.15 0.10 -9.87
CA ASP A 93 15.83 -0.16 -8.46
C ASP A 93 15.14 -1.51 -8.30
N ASP A 94 15.93 -2.51 -7.88
CA ASP A 94 15.48 -3.88 -7.59
C ASP A 94 14.76 -4.01 -6.24
N THR A 95 14.58 -2.91 -5.49
CA THR A 95 13.98 -2.95 -4.14
C THR A 95 12.47 -2.75 -4.12
N LYS A 96 11.84 -2.68 -5.29
CA LYS A 96 10.40 -2.45 -5.39
C LYS A 96 9.58 -3.63 -4.90
N ARG A 97 8.38 -3.32 -4.41
CA ARG A 97 7.43 -4.34 -3.95
C ARG A 97 7.03 -5.33 -5.04
N THR A 98 7.04 -4.89 -6.33
CA THR A 98 6.75 -5.75 -7.49
C THR A 98 7.79 -6.85 -7.70
N ASP A 99 9.03 -6.60 -7.30
CA ASP A 99 10.17 -7.49 -7.53
C ASP A 99 10.49 -8.34 -6.29
N PHE A 100 9.63 -8.26 -5.26
CA PHE A 100 9.82 -9.01 -4.02
C PHE A 100 9.72 -10.52 -4.26
N PRO A 101 10.80 -11.29 -4.04
CA PRO A 101 10.86 -12.73 -4.34
C PRO A 101 10.17 -13.56 -3.24
N GLY A 102 8.87 -13.28 -2.97
CA GLY A 102 8.12 -13.89 -1.87
C GLY A 102 8.12 -15.41 -1.87
N LYS A 103 8.00 -16.03 -3.06
CA LYS A 103 8.02 -17.49 -3.20
C LYS A 103 9.39 -18.08 -2.85
N GLU A 104 10.47 -17.43 -3.26
CA GLU A 104 11.82 -17.91 -2.96
C GLU A 104 12.15 -17.75 -1.48
N ILE A 105 11.78 -16.61 -0.89
CA ILE A 105 11.93 -16.37 0.55
C ILE A 105 11.15 -17.43 1.35
N ALA A 106 9.90 -17.73 0.97
CA ALA A 106 9.10 -18.72 1.65
C ALA A 106 9.73 -20.11 1.55
N ARG A 107 10.34 -20.47 0.41
CA ARG A 107 11.07 -21.74 0.25
C ARG A 107 12.29 -21.81 1.18
N LEU A 108 13.08 -20.74 1.27
CA LEU A 108 14.24 -20.68 2.16
C LEU A 108 13.83 -20.78 3.64
N VAL A 109 12.76 -20.07 4.01
CA VAL A 109 12.19 -20.14 5.37
C VAL A 109 11.65 -21.52 5.68
N GLN A 110 10.91 -22.15 4.76
CA GLN A 110 10.39 -23.51 4.91
C GLN A 110 11.53 -24.53 5.09
N ASN A 111 12.55 -24.50 4.22
CA ASN A 111 13.70 -25.40 4.34
C ASN A 111 14.40 -25.25 5.69
N LYS A 112 14.55 -24.00 6.17
CA LYS A 112 15.13 -23.77 7.49
C LYS A 112 14.24 -24.25 8.62
N TRP A 113 12.92 -24.18 8.46
CA TRP A 113 11.96 -24.71 9.40
C TRP A 113 12.07 -26.25 9.49
N ASP A 114 12.00 -26.92 8.35
CA ASP A 114 12.02 -28.40 8.24
C ASP A 114 13.32 -29.00 8.80
N ASN A 115 14.43 -28.25 8.74
CA ASN A 115 15.71 -28.66 9.32
C ASN A 115 15.79 -28.52 10.85
N ASN A 116 14.88 -27.78 11.48
CA ASN A 116 14.95 -27.46 12.90
C ASN A 116 13.74 -27.93 13.71
N PHE A 117 12.61 -28.18 13.05
CA PHE A 117 11.33 -28.48 13.70
C PHE A 117 10.58 -29.60 12.98
N VAL A 118 9.79 -30.37 13.75
CA VAL A 118 9.01 -31.52 13.24
C VAL A 118 7.53 -31.18 12.98
N ASN A 119 7.05 -30.05 13.48
CA ASN A 119 5.66 -29.63 13.32
C ASN A 119 5.50 -28.61 12.19
N ASP A 120 4.28 -28.49 11.65
CA ASP A 120 3.95 -27.50 10.62
C ASP A 120 3.95 -26.08 11.15
N ILE A 121 4.22 -25.13 10.25
CA ILE A 121 4.04 -23.69 10.51
C ILE A 121 2.54 -23.38 10.49
N LYS A 122 1.99 -22.90 11.61
CA LYS A 122 0.57 -22.58 11.75
C LYS A 122 0.29 -21.09 11.80
N ILE A 123 1.25 -20.29 12.30
CA ILE A 123 1.06 -18.84 12.51
C ILE A 123 2.28 -18.08 12.01
N VAL A 124 2.04 -16.98 11.31
CA VAL A 124 3.06 -15.98 10.93
C VAL A 124 2.66 -14.63 11.48
N VAL A 125 3.53 -14.06 12.31
CA VAL A 125 3.29 -12.78 13.00
C VAL A 125 4.22 -11.70 12.43
N GLY A 126 3.67 -10.56 12.07
CA GLY A 126 4.45 -9.42 11.55
C GLY A 126 3.63 -8.49 10.68
N ASP A 127 4.32 -7.59 9.96
CA ASP A 127 3.65 -6.63 9.09
C ASP A 127 2.92 -7.30 7.90
N GLU A 128 1.96 -6.57 7.35
CA GLU A 128 1.10 -7.04 6.26
C GLU A 128 1.90 -7.48 5.02
N TRP A 129 3.03 -6.80 4.74
CA TRP A 129 3.78 -7.07 3.52
C TRP A 129 4.67 -8.30 3.65
N PHE A 130 5.58 -8.33 4.61
CA PHE A 130 6.55 -9.42 4.72
C PHE A 130 5.94 -10.69 5.32
N ALA A 131 5.19 -10.55 6.41
CA ALA A 131 4.55 -11.68 7.06
C ALA A 131 3.36 -12.21 6.25
N GLY A 132 2.58 -11.32 5.62
CA GLY A 132 1.48 -11.71 4.74
C GLY A 132 1.97 -12.46 3.50
N ASN A 133 3.03 -12.00 2.82
CA ASN A 133 3.64 -12.71 1.69
C ASN A 133 4.18 -14.08 2.12
N LEU A 134 4.84 -14.15 3.28
CA LEU A 134 5.37 -15.40 3.80
C LEU A 134 4.23 -16.41 4.07
N SER A 135 3.17 -15.98 4.76
CA SER A 135 1.97 -16.77 5.01
C SER A 135 1.33 -17.29 3.71
N TYR A 136 1.26 -16.42 2.70
CA TYR A 136 0.68 -16.77 1.41
C TYR A 136 1.49 -17.83 0.65
N HIS A 137 2.81 -17.81 0.71
CA HIS A 137 3.67 -18.69 -0.08
C HIS A 137 4.11 -19.98 0.64
N ILE A 138 4.00 -20.07 1.97
CA ILE A 138 4.27 -21.31 2.73
C ILE A 138 3.22 -22.39 2.41
N LYS A 139 3.65 -23.65 2.31
CA LYS A 139 2.77 -24.78 1.92
C LYS A 139 1.59 -24.99 2.87
N SER A 140 1.81 -24.88 4.17
CA SER A 140 0.78 -25.07 5.21
C SER A 140 -0.23 -23.90 5.28
N ARG A 141 -0.02 -22.80 4.54
CA ARG A 141 -0.89 -21.62 4.55
C ARG A 141 -1.19 -21.12 5.97
N PRO A 142 -0.17 -20.79 6.76
CA PRO A 142 -0.34 -20.39 8.14
C PRO A 142 -1.19 -19.11 8.26
N ILE A 143 -1.85 -18.96 9.40
CA ILE A 143 -2.64 -17.76 9.68
C ILE A 143 -1.70 -16.57 9.87
N TRP A 144 -1.95 -15.47 9.16
CA TRP A 144 -1.23 -14.23 9.37
C TRP A 144 -1.86 -13.41 10.50
N VAL A 145 -1.00 -12.87 11.39
CA VAL A 145 -1.39 -12.01 12.52
C VAL A 145 -0.57 -10.73 12.47
N ASN A 146 -1.26 -9.58 12.44
CA ASN A 146 -0.62 -8.27 12.23
C ASN A 146 0.14 -7.74 13.45
N ASP A 147 -0.10 -8.24 14.67
CA ASP A 147 0.39 -7.56 15.87
C ASP A 147 1.38 -8.39 16.68
N LEU A 148 2.62 -7.87 16.74
CA LEU A 148 3.67 -8.37 17.65
C LEU A 148 3.38 -8.04 19.13
N LYS A 149 2.50 -7.07 19.42
CA LYS A 149 2.33 -6.54 20.79
C LYS A 149 1.20 -7.18 21.59
N ASN A 150 0.12 -7.59 20.93
CA ASN A 150 -1.12 -7.93 21.64
C ASN A 150 -1.42 -9.43 21.79
N LYS A 151 -0.68 -10.32 21.13
CA LYS A 151 -0.95 -11.78 21.18
C LYS A 151 0.24 -12.67 21.55
N THR A 152 1.37 -12.10 21.92
CA THR A 152 2.56 -12.88 22.34
C THR A 152 2.31 -13.72 23.59
N SER A 153 1.35 -13.36 24.43
CA SER A 153 1.00 -14.08 25.65
C SER A 153 0.12 -15.32 25.45
N GLU A 154 -0.54 -15.45 24.28
CA GLU A 154 -1.45 -16.56 24.01
C GLU A 154 -0.87 -17.63 23.04
N ILE A 155 0.29 -17.35 22.44
CA ILE A 155 0.90 -18.25 21.47
C ILE A 155 1.81 -19.25 22.21
N GLN A 156 1.34 -20.46 22.36
CA GLN A 156 2.13 -21.55 22.96
C GLN A 156 3.34 -21.87 22.07
N SER A 157 4.49 -22.13 22.69
CA SER A 157 5.77 -22.33 22.02
C SER A 157 5.84 -23.53 21.06
N ASP A 158 4.90 -24.45 21.12
CA ASP A 158 4.84 -25.65 20.27
C ASP A 158 3.88 -25.57 19.08
N GLN A 159 3.18 -24.44 18.91
CA GLN A 159 2.17 -24.27 17.86
C GLN A 159 2.74 -24.06 16.44
N GLY A 160 4.03 -23.86 16.29
CA GLY A 160 4.63 -23.58 14.98
C GLY A 160 4.42 -22.12 14.54
N VAL A 161 5.21 -21.21 15.12
CA VAL A 161 5.08 -19.77 14.93
C VAL A 161 6.33 -19.17 14.31
N ILE A 162 6.15 -18.28 13.35
CA ILE A 162 7.22 -17.45 12.77
C ILE A 162 6.93 -15.97 13.03
N TYR A 163 7.84 -15.29 13.69
CA TYR A 163 7.83 -13.84 13.82
C TYR A 163 8.69 -13.22 12.73
N VAL A 164 8.14 -12.25 12.01
CA VAL A 164 8.80 -11.53 10.92
C VAL A 164 8.95 -10.06 11.29
N GLY A 165 10.15 -9.51 11.20
CA GLY A 165 10.36 -8.10 11.55
C GLY A 165 11.81 -7.63 11.46
N ASN A 166 12.13 -6.56 12.17
CA ASN A 166 13.48 -5.98 12.18
C ASN A 166 14.52 -6.99 12.69
N PRO A 167 15.54 -7.35 11.88
CA PRO A 167 16.53 -8.37 12.25
C PRO A 167 17.31 -8.04 13.53
N LYS A 168 17.59 -6.76 13.77
CA LYS A 168 18.34 -6.33 14.96
C LYS A 168 17.54 -6.53 16.26
N VAL A 169 16.22 -6.33 16.20
CA VAL A 169 15.33 -6.52 17.34
C VAL A 169 15.06 -8.01 17.55
N LEU A 170 14.64 -8.72 16.50
CA LEU A 170 14.31 -10.14 16.59
C LEU A 170 15.49 -11.00 17.04
N LYS A 171 16.72 -10.69 16.62
CA LYS A 171 17.92 -11.41 17.06
C LYS A 171 18.12 -11.36 18.58
N LYS A 172 17.71 -10.25 19.22
CA LYS A 172 17.87 -10.08 20.68
C LYS A 172 16.82 -10.79 21.50
N ILE A 173 15.59 -10.90 20.97
CA ILE A 173 14.42 -11.39 21.71
C ILE A 173 13.94 -12.77 21.27
N CYS A 174 14.54 -13.36 20.22
CA CYS A 174 14.12 -14.65 19.67
C CYS A 174 14.47 -15.81 20.62
N PRO A 175 13.48 -16.51 21.17
CA PRO A 175 13.74 -17.68 22.01
C PRO A 175 13.99 -18.94 21.19
N GLY A 176 13.76 -18.91 19.88
CA GLY A 176 13.87 -20.06 18.98
C GLY A 176 15.02 -19.94 17.99
N VAL A 177 14.79 -20.36 16.74
CA VAL A 177 15.78 -20.32 15.66
C VAL A 177 15.65 -18.99 14.92
N PHE A 178 16.71 -18.18 14.99
CA PHE A 178 16.79 -16.92 14.24
C PHE A 178 17.31 -17.16 12.81
N GLY A 179 16.69 -16.51 11.84
CA GLY A 179 17.13 -16.40 10.46
C GLY A 179 17.07 -14.97 9.95
N LYS A 180 17.93 -14.62 9.00
CA LYS A 180 17.90 -13.34 8.31
C LYS A 180 17.88 -13.61 6.81
N ILE A 181 16.88 -13.04 6.14
CA ILE A 181 16.81 -12.93 4.68
C ILE A 181 16.51 -11.46 4.40
N ALA A 182 17.45 -10.74 3.81
CA ALA A 182 17.30 -9.30 3.60
C ALA A 182 15.96 -8.98 2.91
N PRO A 183 15.22 -7.95 3.34
CA PRO A 183 15.58 -6.97 4.38
C PRO A 183 15.13 -7.34 5.81
N VAL A 184 14.44 -8.49 6.02
CA VAL A 184 13.83 -8.85 7.30
C VAL A 184 14.51 -9.99 8.02
N GLY A 185 14.26 -10.09 9.34
CA GLY A 185 14.60 -11.21 10.18
C GLY A 185 13.40 -12.10 10.46
N TYR A 186 13.65 -13.36 10.75
CA TYR A 186 12.66 -14.39 11.09
C TYR A 186 13.07 -15.06 12.40
N CYS A 187 12.15 -15.13 13.34
CA CYS A 187 12.28 -15.92 14.56
C CYS A 187 11.30 -17.08 14.49
N MET A 188 11.80 -18.28 14.50
CA MET A 188 11.04 -19.52 14.33
C MET A 188 10.93 -20.24 15.67
N ILE A 189 9.72 -20.59 16.07
CA ILE A 189 9.41 -21.27 17.32
C ILE A 189 8.52 -22.47 17.00
N GLY A 190 9.03 -23.66 17.22
CA GLY A 190 8.33 -24.91 16.95
C GLY A 190 8.83 -26.05 17.82
N ARG A 191 8.20 -27.23 17.67
CA ARG A 191 8.60 -28.45 18.37
C ARG A 191 9.80 -29.09 17.67
N ARG A 192 10.85 -29.33 18.43
CA ARG A 192 12.06 -30.05 17.99
C ARG A 192 11.85 -31.55 18.07
#